data_7311e007a0ec62d61bdd464cd9d5b093
#
_entry.id   7311e007a0ec62d61bdd464cd9d5b093
#
_cell.length_a   1.000
_cell.length_b   1.000
_cell.length_c   1.000
_cell.angle_alpha   90.00
_cell.angle_beta   90.00
_cell.angle_gamma   90.00
#
_symmetry.space_group_name_H-M   'P 1'
#
loop_
_entity.id
_entity.type
_entity.pdbx_description
1 polymer ?
#
loop_
_entity_poly.entity_id
_entity_poly.type
_entity_poly.pdbx_seq_one_letter_code
_entity_poly.pdbx_strand_id
1 'polypeptide(L)'
;MDGDRDELVRLLQAYAAEAERLSQVFADRQGMHATDLSALLAVMQADRAGEPLTPGRLGRHLGLSSGATTAVVDRLERADHVRRARDDRDRRRVTLHYGAAAEQVGTAFFGPLGARMDEMLAGYDAAELAVARRFLGDATEMVRAYRESVAPPVSPPVSPPVSPPTGG
;
A
#
# COMPACT_ATOMS: atom_id res chain seq x y z
N MET A 1 17.81 -24.10 -18.48
CA MET A 1 16.63 -23.23 -18.69
C MET A 1 15.57 -23.39 -17.59
N ASP A 2 15.18 -24.61 -17.17
CA ASP A 2 14.24 -24.76 -16.06
C ASP A 2 14.85 -24.34 -14.71
N GLY A 3 16.12 -24.70 -14.44
CA GLY A 3 16.83 -24.32 -13.22
C GLY A 3 16.94 -22.80 -13.00
N ASP A 4 17.15 -22.01 -14.05
CA ASP A 4 17.26 -20.54 -13.96
C ASP A 4 15.92 -19.88 -13.60
N ARG A 5 14.82 -20.45 -14.11
CA ARG A 5 13.47 -19.97 -13.77
C ARG A 5 13.11 -20.28 -12.32
N ASP A 6 13.40 -21.48 -11.86
CA ASP A 6 13.17 -21.88 -10.48
C ASP A 6 14.02 -21.05 -9.52
N GLU A 7 15.26 -20.73 -9.90
CA GLU A 7 16.12 -19.83 -9.14
C GLU A 7 15.54 -18.43 -9.03
N LEU A 8 15.07 -17.83 -10.14
CA LEU A 8 14.42 -16.52 -10.13
C LEU A 8 13.18 -16.49 -9.23
N VAL A 9 12.36 -17.54 -9.28
CA VAL A 9 11.17 -17.65 -8.40
C VAL A 9 11.59 -17.71 -6.94
N ARG A 10 12.61 -18.52 -6.59
CA ARG A 10 13.12 -18.60 -5.22
C ARG A 10 13.68 -17.28 -4.73
N LEU A 11 14.44 -16.57 -5.56
CA LEU A 11 15.00 -15.25 -5.22
C LEU A 11 13.90 -14.20 -5.01
N LEU A 12 12.87 -14.19 -5.86
CA LEU A 12 11.73 -13.30 -5.71
C LEU A 12 10.95 -13.57 -4.41
N GLN A 13 10.74 -14.84 -4.06
CA GLN A 13 10.11 -15.23 -2.81
C GLN A 13 10.96 -14.83 -1.59
N ALA A 14 12.28 -15.04 -1.66
CA ALA A 14 13.19 -14.64 -0.60
C ALA A 14 13.20 -13.13 -0.40
N TYR A 15 13.24 -12.33 -1.48
CA TYR A 15 13.13 -10.89 -1.42
C TYR A 15 11.80 -10.43 -0.80
N ALA A 16 10.68 -11.03 -1.21
CA ALA A 16 9.37 -10.69 -0.65
C ALA A 16 9.31 -10.97 0.86
N ALA A 17 9.87 -12.10 1.31
CA ALA A 17 9.93 -12.44 2.73
C ALA A 17 10.80 -11.46 3.53
N GLU A 18 11.97 -11.03 3.01
CA GLU A 18 12.81 -10.03 3.68
C GLU A 18 12.17 -8.64 3.70
N ALA A 19 11.49 -8.24 2.63
CA ALA A 19 10.75 -6.98 2.58
C ALA A 19 9.62 -6.95 3.62
N GLU A 20 8.90 -8.08 3.80
CA GLU A 20 7.86 -8.21 4.83
C GLU A 20 8.46 -8.11 6.24
N ARG A 21 9.58 -8.81 6.52
CA ARG A 21 10.27 -8.71 7.81
C ARG A 21 10.73 -7.29 8.12
N LEU A 22 11.27 -6.59 7.13
CA LEU A 22 11.67 -5.19 7.29
C LEU A 22 10.47 -4.29 7.61
N SER A 23 9.35 -4.52 6.92
CA SER A 23 8.09 -3.81 7.19
C SER A 23 7.61 -4.04 8.61
N GLN A 24 7.72 -5.28 9.12
CA GLN A 24 7.38 -5.59 10.51
C GLN A 24 8.29 -4.88 11.50
N VAL A 25 9.61 -4.86 11.28
CA VAL A 25 10.57 -4.12 12.12
C VAL A 25 10.24 -2.62 12.14
N PHE A 26 9.83 -2.06 11.01
CA PHE A 26 9.39 -0.66 10.97
C PHE A 26 8.11 -0.44 11.78
N ALA A 27 7.10 -1.29 11.59
CA ALA A 27 5.84 -1.22 12.34
C ALA A 27 6.08 -1.28 13.86
N ASP A 28 6.89 -2.24 14.32
CA ASP A 28 7.22 -2.43 15.72
C ASP A 28 7.93 -1.20 16.30
N ARG A 29 8.90 -0.64 15.58
CA ARG A 29 9.61 0.58 16.00
C ARG A 29 8.71 1.81 16.12
N GLN A 30 7.68 1.89 15.28
CA GLN A 30 6.73 3.00 15.28
C GLN A 30 5.49 2.74 16.15
N GLY A 31 5.38 1.57 16.77
CA GLY A 31 4.19 1.17 17.53
C GLY A 31 2.93 1.10 16.64
N MET A 32 3.09 0.79 15.35
CA MET A 32 2.02 0.69 14.38
C MET A 32 1.47 -0.73 14.30
N HIS A 33 0.16 -0.87 14.12
CA HIS A 33 -0.41 -2.15 13.69
C HIS A 33 -0.04 -2.45 12.24
N ALA A 34 0.12 -3.72 11.89
CA ALA A 34 0.45 -4.16 10.52
C ALA A 34 -0.54 -3.59 9.46
N THR A 35 -1.82 -3.52 9.81
CA THR A 35 -2.86 -2.94 8.93
C THR A 35 -2.66 -1.45 8.72
N ASP A 36 -2.24 -0.70 9.74
CA ASP A 36 -1.97 0.74 9.65
C ASP A 36 -0.75 0.99 8.76
N LEU A 37 0.30 0.19 8.90
CA LEU A 37 1.46 0.26 8.01
C LEU A 37 1.08 -0.07 6.56
N SER A 38 0.32 -1.13 6.32
CA SER A 38 -0.15 -1.48 4.98
C SER A 38 -0.98 -0.36 4.34
N ALA A 39 -1.84 0.30 5.13
CA ALA A 39 -2.61 1.45 4.69
C ALA A 39 -1.72 2.65 4.36
N LEU A 40 -0.75 2.95 5.22
CA LEU A 40 0.21 4.04 5.01
C LEU A 40 1.03 3.84 3.74
N LEU A 41 1.55 2.64 3.52
CA LEU A 41 2.32 2.30 2.32
C LEU A 41 1.47 2.41 1.04
N ALA A 42 0.21 1.96 1.09
CA ALA A 42 -0.71 2.09 -0.05
C ALA A 42 -1.02 3.55 -0.38
N VAL A 43 -1.26 4.40 0.64
CA VAL A 43 -1.47 5.84 0.45
C VAL A 43 -0.21 6.49 -0.12
N MET A 44 0.96 6.21 0.43
CA MET A 44 2.23 6.75 -0.03
C MET A 44 2.51 6.40 -1.50
N GLN A 45 2.32 5.15 -1.88
CA GLN A 45 2.55 4.70 -3.26
C GLN A 45 1.61 5.41 -4.25
N ALA A 46 0.33 5.52 -3.90
CA ALA A 46 -0.67 6.17 -4.73
C ALA A 46 -0.43 7.69 -4.85
N ASP A 47 -0.06 8.33 -3.76
CA ASP A 47 0.25 9.78 -3.74
C ASP A 47 1.48 10.09 -4.60
N ARG A 48 2.55 9.29 -4.50
CA ARG A 48 3.75 9.40 -5.35
C ARG A 48 3.49 9.14 -6.84
N ALA A 49 2.50 8.29 -7.14
CA ALA A 49 2.06 8.05 -8.51
C ALA A 49 1.15 9.17 -9.07
N GLY A 50 0.77 10.18 -8.27
CA GLY A 50 -0.15 11.23 -8.65
C GLY A 50 -1.62 10.77 -8.71
N GLU A 51 -1.93 9.60 -8.14
CA GLU A 51 -3.27 9.01 -8.12
C GLU A 51 -3.75 8.75 -6.68
N PRO A 52 -3.98 9.79 -5.86
CA PRO A 52 -4.29 9.63 -4.45
C PRO A 52 -5.55 8.78 -4.24
N LEU A 53 -5.49 7.91 -3.23
CA LEU A 53 -6.58 6.99 -2.90
C LEU A 53 -7.73 7.74 -2.19
N THR A 54 -8.96 7.31 -2.46
CA THR A 54 -10.08 7.60 -1.56
C THR A 54 -10.15 6.55 -0.45
N PRO A 55 -10.77 6.83 0.71
CA PRO A 55 -10.97 5.83 1.76
C PRO A 55 -11.63 4.54 1.24
N GLY A 56 -12.61 4.65 0.34
CA GLY A 56 -13.25 3.48 -0.26
C GLY A 56 -12.31 2.65 -1.17
N ARG A 57 -11.39 3.30 -1.91
CA ARG A 57 -10.37 2.58 -2.70
C ARG A 57 -9.35 1.91 -1.79
N LEU A 58 -8.94 2.59 -0.71
CA LEU A 58 -8.03 2.02 0.29
C LEU A 58 -8.65 0.79 0.96
N GLY A 59 -9.91 0.86 1.38
CA GLY A 59 -10.62 -0.28 1.98
C GLY A 59 -10.67 -1.50 1.06
N ARG A 60 -11.00 -1.30 -0.23
CA ARG A 60 -10.95 -2.38 -1.22
C ARG A 60 -9.55 -2.95 -1.41
N HIS A 61 -8.53 -2.09 -1.45
CA HIS A 61 -7.13 -2.51 -1.60
C HIS A 61 -6.67 -3.43 -0.46
N LEU A 62 -7.14 -3.14 0.77
CA LEU A 62 -6.77 -3.88 1.98
C LEU A 62 -7.77 -4.98 2.38
N GLY A 63 -8.89 -5.12 1.66
CA GLY A 63 -9.95 -6.08 2.03
C GLY A 63 -10.67 -5.69 3.32
N LEU A 64 -10.77 -4.39 3.64
CA LEU A 64 -11.38 -3.90 4.88
C LEU A 64 -12.83 -3.43 4.66
N SER A 65 -13.66 -3.62 5.67
CA SER A 65 -14.99 -2.98 5.73
C SER A 65 -14.86 -1.45 5.83
N SER A 66 -15.93 -0.71 5.51
CA SER A 66 -15.95 0.76 5.61
C SER A 66 -15.64 1.27 7.03
N GLY A 67 -16.18 0.62 8.06
CA GLY A 67 -15.90 0.97 9.45
C GLY A 67 -14.45 0.72 9.84
N ALA A 68 -13.88 -0.42 9.46
CA ALA A 68 -12.47 -0.73 9.71
C ALA A 68 -11.54 0.24 8.95
N THR A 69 -11.87 0.58 7.70
CA THR A 69 -11.11 1.55 6.92
C THR A 69 -11.13 2.94 7.59
N THR A 70 -12.30 3.39 8.04
CA THR A 70 -12.41 4.66 8.77
C THR A 70 -11.54 4.66 10.01
N ALA A 71 -11.59 3.60 10.83
CA ALA A 71 -10.80 3.49 12.05
C ALA A 71 -9.29 3.52 11.78
N VAL A 72 -8.81 2.84 10.72
CA VAL A 72 -7.41 2.87 10.29
C VAL A 72 -7.01 4.28 9.86
N VAL A 73 -7.79 4.92 9.00
CA VAL A 73 -7.50 6.27 8.50
C VAL A 73 -7.50 7.29 9.64
N ASP A 74 -8.44 7.18 10.58
CA ASP A 74 -8.52 8.08 11.75
C ASP A 74 -7.31 7.93 12.69
N ARG A 75 -6.77 6.72 12.85
CA ARG A 75 -5.52 6.51 13.62
C ARG A 75 -4.32 7.14 12.93
N LEU A 76 -4.19 6.90 11.62
CA LEU A 76 -3.10 7.47 10.83
C LEU A 76 -3.17 9.00 10.75
N GLU A 77 -4.37 9.57 10.68
CA GLU A 77 -4.57 11.02 10.66
C GLU A 77 -4.24 11.66 12.02
N ARG A 78 -4.65 11.04 13.13
CA ARG A 78 -4.27 11.50 14.48
C ARG A 78 -2.77 11.48 14.74
N ALA A 79 -2.05 10.57 14.09
CA ALA A 79 -0.59 10.47 14.15
C ALA A 79 0.13 11.33 13.08
N ASP A 80 -0.60 12.15 12.32
CA ASP A 80 -0.08 12.94 11.20
C ASP A 80 0.66 12.13 10.13
N HIS A 81 0.33 10.84 10.02
CA HIS A 81 0.88 9.96 8.99
C HIS A 81 0.11 10.05 7.67
N VAL A 82 -1.17 10.38 7.74
CA VAL A 82 -2.05 10.58 6.58
C VAL A 82 -2.88 11.83 6.82
N ARG A 83 -3.19 12.57 5.78
CA ARG A 83 -4.13 13.69 5.78
C ARG A 83 -5.24 13.45 4.77
N ARG A 84 -6.45 13.86 5.12
CA ARG A 84 -7.57 13.94 4.18
C ARG A 84 -7.54 15.29 3.47
N ALA A 85 -7.73 15.29 2.15
CA ALA A 85 -7.93 16.51 1.38
C ALA A 85 -9.17 16.35 0.48
N ARG A 86 -9.81 17.47 0.15
CA ARG A 86 -10.84 17.48 -0.88
C ARG A 86 -10.14 17.52 -2.24
N ASP A 87 -10.64 16.73 -3.18
CA ASP A 87 -10.14 16.74 -4.55
C ASP A 87 -10.46 18.12 -5.21
N ASP A 88 -9.47 18.72 -5.83
CA ASP A 88 -9.64 20.04 -6.47
C ASP A 88 -10.60 19.99 -7.67
N ARG A 89 -10.74 18.83 -8.31
CA ARG A 89 -11.63 18.63 -9.46
C ARG A 89 -13.05 18.24 -9.07
N ASP A 90 -13.20 17.53 -7.94
CA ASP A 90 -14.50 17.13 -7.39
C ASP A 90 -14.49 17.28 -5.85
N ARG A 91 -14.99 18.41 -5.36
CA ARG A 91 -15.07 18.75 -3.93
C ARG A 91 -15.88 17.75 -3.10
N ARG A 92 -16.66 16.87 -3.73
CA ARG A 92 -17.39 15.78 -3.04
C ARG A 92 -16.49 14.59 -2.75
N ARG A 93 -15.35 14.51 -3.43
CA ARG A 93 -14.39 13.43 -3.30
C ARG A 93 -13.35 13.79 -2.25
N VAL A 94 -13.16 12.92 -1.26
CA VAL A 94 -12.09 12.99 -0.27
C VAL A 94 -10.97 12.06 -0.71
N THR A 95 -9.75 12.56 -0.75
CA THR A 95 -8.52 11.82 -1.05
C THR A 95 -7.62 11.76 0.16
N LEU A 96 -6.80 10.71 0.21
CA LEU A 96 -5.82 10.46 1.25
C LEU A 96 -4.43 10.79 0.71
N HIS A 97 -3.70 11.56 1.47
CA HIS A 97 -2.36 12.00 1.15
C HIS A 97 -1.40 11.63 2.27
N TYR A 98 -0.15 11.47 1.92
CA TYR A 98 0.93 11.19 2.83
C TYR A 98 1.21 12.39 3.75
N GLY A 99 1.33 12.17 5.05
CA GLY A 99 1.52 13.21 6.06
C GLY A 99 2.99 13.49 6.34
N ALA A 100 3.26 14.67 6.91
CA ALA A 100 4.63 15.12 7.18
C ALA A 100 5.36 14.24 8.22
N ALA A 101 4.66 13.78 9.25
CA ALA A 101 5.26 12.88 10.25
C ALA A 101 5.69 11.55 9.62
N ALA A 102 4.88 10.99 8.72
CA ALA A 102 5.24 9.78 8.01
C ALA A 102 6.44 9.98 7.07
N GLU A 103 6.55 11.13 6.43
CA GLU A 103 7.70 11.47 5.59
C GLU A 103 9.00 11.50 6.40
N GLN A 104 8.98 12.16 7.56
CA GLN A 104 10.16 12.25 8.44
C GLN A 104 10.59 10.86 8.93
N VAL A 105 9.63 10.09 9.46
CA VAL A 105 9.90 8.75 10.01
C VAL A 105 10.32 7.79 8.91
N GLY A 106 9.65 7.84 7.75
CA GLY A 106 9.99 7.03 6.59
C GLY A 106 11.39 7.33 6.06
N THR A 107 11.75 8.61 5.93
CA THR A 107 13.07 9.03 5.48
C THR A 107 14.16 8.60 6.47
N ALA A 108 13.94 8.76 7.78
CA ALA A 108 14.91 8.36 8.79
C ALA A 108 15.14 6.83 8.80
N PHE A 109 14.10 6.03 8.59
CA PHE A 109 14.21 4.57 8.61
C PHE A 109 14.70 3.99 7.27
N PHE A 110 14.11 4.43 6.17
CA PHE A 110 14.38 3.85 4.85
C PHE A 110 15.47 4.59 4.06
N GLY A 111 15.86 5.81 4.45
CA GLY A 111 16.92 6.57 3.79
C GLY A 111 18.24 5.80 3.68
N PRO A 112 18.76 5.20 4.76
CA PRO A 112 19.97 4.37 4.71
C PRO A 112 19.83 3.14 3.80
N LEU A 113 18.64 2.55 3.73
CA LEU A 113 18.36 1.44 2.80
C LEU A 113 18.35 1.94 1.35
N GLY A 114 17.77 3.12 1.10
CA GLY A 114 17.79 3.76 -0.23
C GLY A 114 19.21 3.97 -0.73
N ALA A 115 20.10 4.53 0.10
CA ALA A 115 21.50 4.71 -0.26
C ALA A 115 22.20 3.39 -0.63
N ARG A 116 21.97 2.31 0.13
CA ARG A 116 22.50 0.98 -0.20
C ARG A 116 21.89 0.40 -1.49
N MET A 117 20.63 0.70 -1.76
CA MET A 117 20.00 0.32 -3.02
C MET A 117 20.65 1.04 -4.19
N ASP A 118 20.92 2.33 -4.07
CA ASP A 118 21.62 3.12 -5.10
C ASP A 118 23.02 2.58 -5.36
N GLU A 119 23.78 2.25 -4.29
CA GLU A 119 25.10 1.62 -4.40
C GLU A 119 25.03 0.26 -5.13
N MET A 120 24.05 -0.57 -4.79
CA MET A 120 23.84 -1.87 -5.44
C MET A 120 23.49 -1.68 -6.93
N LEU A 121 22.58 -0.77 -7.24
CA LEU A 121 22.12 -0.51 -8.62
C LEU A 121 23.21 0.08 -9.50
N ALA A 122 24.19 0.81 -8.93
CA ALA A 122 25.33 1.33 -9.66
C ALA A 122 26.25 0.22 -10.25
N GLY A 123 26.12 -1.02 -9.77
CA GLY A 123 26.81 -2.20 -10.32
C GLY A 123 26.17 -2.79 -11.58
N TYR A 124 25.02 -2.28 -12.02
CA TYR A 124 24.29 -2.78 -13.18
C TYR A 124 24.30 -1.74 -14.32
N ASP A 125 24.44 -2.23 -15.55
CA ASP A 125 24.32 -1.35 -16.71
C ASP A 125 22.86 -1.02 -17.07
N ALA A 126 22.66 -0.11 -18.00
CA ALA A 126 21.33 0.35 -18.41
C ALA A 126 20.47 -0.77 -19.06
N ALA A 127 21.11 -1.73 -19.75
CA ALA A 127 20.41 -2.84 -20.38
C ALA A 127 19.95 -3.87 -19.33
N GLU A 128 20.79 -4.17 -18.35
CA GLU A 128 20.49 -5.03 -17.21
C GLU A 128 19.35 -4.45 -16.37
N LEU A 129 19.42 -3.16 -16.05
CA LEU A 129 18.35 -2.46 -15.33
C LEU A 129 17.02 -2.43 -16.11
N ALA A 130 17.08 -2.32 -17.45
CA ALA A 130 15.87 -2.38 -18.28
C ALA A 130 15.21 -3.78 -18.21
N VAL A 131 16.00 -4.85 -18.22
CA VAL A 131 15.50 -6.22 -18.07
C VAL A 131 14.91 -6.42 -16.68
N ALA A 132 15.61 -6.02 -15.61
CA ALA A 132 15.15 -6.13 -14.24
C ALA A 132 13.83 -5.37 -14.01
N ARG A 133 13.74 -4.13 -14.53
CA ARG A 133 12.53 -3.32 -14.45
C ARG A 133 11.34 -3.99 -15.12
N ARG A 134 11.53 -4.54 -16.33
CA ARG A 134 10.48 -5.27 -17.04
C ARG A 134 10.02 -6.49 -16.27
N PHE A 135 10.96 -7.33 -15.83
CA PHE A 135 10.65 -8.53 -15.05
C PHE A 135 9.86 -8.23 -13.77
N LEU A 136 10.31 -7.25 -12.98
CA LEU A 136 9.64 -6.86 -11.73
C LEU A 136 8.26 -6.25 -12.01
N GLY A 137 8.11 -5.49 -13.09
CA GLY A 137 6.82 -4.96 -13.53
C GLY A 137 5.84 -6.07 -13.87
N ASP A 138 6.25 -7.01 -14.71
CA ASP A 138 5.42 -8.15 -15.14
C ASP A 138 5.05 -9.05 -13.95
N ALA A 139 6.00 -9.34 -13.05
CA ALA A 139 5.77 -10.12 -11.85
C ALA A 139 4.78 -9.43 -10.89
N THR A 140 4.91 -8.13 -10.69
CA THR A 140 4.01 -7.34 -9.84
C THR A 140 2.58 -7.34 -10.40
N GLU A 141 2.43 -7.13 -11.70
CA GLU A 141 1.12 -7.12 -12.35
C GLU A 141 0.45 -8.50 -12.32
N MET A 142 1.21 -9.56 -12.56
CA MET A 142 0.72 -10.94 -12.47
C MET A 142 0.18 -11.25 -11.08
N VAL A 143 0.93 -10.92 -10.01
CA VAL A 143 0.49 -11.14 -8.63
C VAL A 143 -0.74 -10.30 -8.29
N ARG A 144 -0.80 -9.04 -8.77
CA ARG A 144 -1.97 -8.17 -8.60
C ARG A 144 -3.21 -8.77 -9.23
N ALA A 145 -3.13 -9.17 -10.51
CA ALA A 145 -4.24 -9.77 -11.24
C ALA A 145 -4.72 -11.07 -10.58
N TYR A 146 -3.79 -11.92 -10.15
CA TYR A 146 -4.13 -13.15 -9.44
C TYR A 146 -4.86 -12.86 -8.13
N ARG A 147 -4.32 -11.93 -7.30
CA ARG A 147 -4.97 -11.53 -6.04
C ARG A 147 -6.39 -11.02 -6.26
N GLU A 148 -6.62 -10.21 -7.30
CA GLU A 148 -7.95 -9.71 -7.64
C GLU A 148 -8.90 -10.82 -8.08
N SER A 149 -8.39 -11.85 -8.77
CA SER A 149 -9.21 -12.98 -9.23
C SER A 149 -9.65 -13.92 -8.10
N VAL A 150 -8.86 -14.01 -7.03
CA VAL A 150 -9.15 -14.90 -5.87
C VAL A 150 -9.72 -14.13 -4.68
N ALA A 151 -9.80 -12.81 -4.73
CA ALA A 151 -10.38 -12.00 -3.67
C ALA A 151 -11.89 -12.31 -3.53
N PRO A 152 -12.41 -12.50 -2.31
CA PRO A 152 -13.85 -12.69 -2.13
C PRO A 152 -14.61 -11.45 -2.62
N PRO A 153 -15.82 -11.60 -3.18
CA PRO A 153 -16.62 -10.46 -3.60
C PRO A 153 -16.87 -9.54 -2.42
N VAL A 154 -16.57 -8.25 -2.62
CA VAL A 154 -16.85 -7.22 -1.60
C VAL A 154 -18.37 -7.19 -1.37
N SER A 155 -18.85 -7.62 -0.19
CA SER A 155 -20.25 -7.53 0.16
C SER A 155 -20.74 -6.09 0.00
N PRO A 156 -21.87 -5.86 -0.68
CA PRO A 156 -22.41 -4.51 -0.79
C PRO A 156 -22.70 -3.96 0.62
N PRO A 157 -22.63 -2.64 0.82
CA PRO A 157 -22.95 -2.04 2.10
C PRO A 157 -24.35 -2.46 2.51
N VAL A 158 -24.48 -3.03 3.71
CA VAL A 158 -25.78 -3.37 4.31
C VAL A 158 -26.56 -2.05 4.43
N SER A 159 -27.63 -1.91 3.68
CA SER A 159 -28.54 -0.77 3.82
C SER A 159 -29.04 -0.73 5.26
N PRO A 160 -29.05 0.43 5.93
CA PRO A 160 -29.60 0.53 7.27
C PRO A 160 -31.07 0.07 7.25
N PRO A 161 -31.54 -0.61 8.30
CA PRO A 161 -32.92 -1.04 8.38
C PRO A 161 -33.84 0.20 8.26
N VAL A 162 -34.76 0.13 7.31
CA VAL A 162 -35.81 1.15 7.16
C VAL A 162 -36.65 1.10 8.44
N SER A 163 -36.61 2.16 9.25
CA SER A 163 -37.45 2.30 10.41
C SER A 163 -38.93 2.24 9.95
N PRO A 164 -39.79 1.44 10.59
CA PRO A 164 -41.21 1.42 10.24
C PRO A 164 -41.83 2.79 10.51
N PRO A 165 -42.79 3.24 9.68
CA PRO A 165 -43.46 4.52 9.91
C PRO A 165 -44.18 4.45 11.24
N THR A 166 -43.87 5.38 12.14
CA THR A 166 -44.59 5.63 13.37
C THR A 166 -45.98 6.12 12.96
N GLY A 167 -46.98 5.20 13.04
CA GLY A 167 -48.39 5.55 12.90
C GLY A 167 -48.82 6.40 14.11
N GLY A 168 -49.29 7.61 13.82
CA GLY A 168 -50.03 8.46 14.74
C GLY A 168 -51.54 8.18 14.69
#